data_343345ba599b73dd31ef5d4589e7fc98
#
_entry.id   343345ba599b73dd31ef5d4589e7fc98
#
_cell.length_a   1.000
_cell.length_b   1.000
_cell.length_c   1.000
_cell.angle_alpha   90.00
_cell.angle_beta   90.00
_cell.angle_gamma   90.00
#
_symmetry.space_group_name_H-M   'P 1'
#
loop_
_entity.id
_entity.type
_entity.pdbx_description
1 polymer ?
#
loop_
_entity_poly.entity_id
_entity_poly.type
_entity_poly.pdbx_seq_one_letter_code
_entity_poly.pdbx_strand_id
1 'polypeptide(L)'
;MQNAKDSFYMALRTRLTTINPERTILLRGTVRPGILVEEAEAPFSQLPNDVFLLRWLGLAVDMDLASTMAAEECEIVYQTCGTQSFGGLDRGRSLSEMDEELVAMIQPFYTPKLNYTATPPAAMLTQVFWDEPGLGPVMVQRDQLSRSAKVMVYSYQEQGE
;
A
#
# COMPACT_ATOMS: atom_id res chain seq x y z
N MET A 1 11.63 12.08 2.93
CA MET A 1 10.40 11.22 3.09
C MET A 1 10.01 10.44 1.83
N GLN A 2 10.24 10.96 0.61
CA GLN A 2 9.86 10.23 -0.62
C GLN A 2 10.50 8.83 -0.71
N ASN A 3 11.78 8.70 -0.37
CA ASN A 3 12.45 7.40 -0.34
C ASN A 3 11.79 6.39 0.62
N ALA A 4 11.21 6.87 1.72
CA ALA A 4 10.48 6.01 2.65
C ALA A 4 9.15 5.52 2.06
N LYS A 5 8.38 6.41 1.41
CA LYS A 5 7.16 6.05 0.67
C LYS A 5 7.43 5.00 -0.39
N ASP A 6 8.46 5.24 -1.20
CA ASP A 6 8.84 4.34 -2.29
C ASP A 6 9.29 2.97 -1.74
N SER A 7 10.08 2.97 -0.65
CA SER A 7 10.54 1.73 -0.01
C SER A 7 9.37 0.94 0.60
N PHE A 8 8.44 1.62 1.27
CA PHE A 8 7.21 1.00 1.79
C PHE A 8 6.38 0.38 0.66
N TYR A 9 6.06 1.16 -0.37
CA TYR A 9 5.30 0.67 -1.52
C TYR A 9 5.97 -0.55 -2.19
N MET A 10 7.27 -0.47 -2.46
CA MET A 10 8.00 -1.57 -3.11
C MET A 10 8.06 -2.82 -2.24
N ALA A 11 8.15 -2.67 -0.91
CA ALA A 11 8.07 -3.80 0.01
C ALA A 11 6.69 -4.49 -0.08
N LEU A 12 5.60 -3.74 -0.01
CA LEU A 12 4.25 -4.28 -0.14
C LEU A 12 4.04 -4.94 -1.50
N ARG A 13 4.48 -4.30 -2.57
CA ARG A 13 4.37 -4.82 -3.94
C ARG A 13 5.08 -6.15 -4.10
N THR A 14 6.30 -6.27 -3.59
CA THR A 14 7.08 -7.50 -3.64
C THR A 14 6.40 -8.62 -2.84
N ARG A 15 5.89 -8.30 -1.65
CA ARG A 15 5.20 -9.26 -0.79
C ARG A 15 3.89 -9.74 -1.42
N LEU A 16 3.09 -8.85 -2.01
CA LEU A 16 1.88 -9.22 -2.72
C LEU A 16 2.16 -10.23 -3.83
N THR A 17 3.22 -10.03 -4.61
CA THR A 17 3.62 -10.95 -5.67
C THR A 17 3.93 -12.35 -5.13
N THR A 18 4.39 -12.46 -3.89
CA THR A 18 4.65 -13.74 -3.22
C THR A 18 3.39 -14.36 -2.63
N ILE A 19 2.53 -13.53 -2.01
CA ILE A 19 1.31 -13.97 -1.32
C ILE A 19 0.23 -14.36 -2.33
N ASN A 20 0.00 -13.51 -3.33
CA ASN A 20 -0.98 -13.75 -4.39
C ASN A 20 -0.45 -13.23 -5.74
N PRO A 21 0.30 -14.05 -6.49
CA PRO A 21 0.85 -13.67 -7.79
C PRO A 21 -0.23 -13.41 -8.86
N GLU A 22 -1.46 -13.88 -8.64
CA GLU A 22 -2.58 -13.68 -9.58
C GLU A 22 -3.31 -12.35 -9.36
N ARG A 23 -3.11 -11.70 -8.21
CA ARG A 23 -3.66 -10.37 -7.98
C ARG A 23 -2.89 -9.33 -8.78
N THR A 24 -3.33 -9.14 -10.00
CA THR A 24 -2.68 -8.27 -10.97
C THR A 24 -3.64 -7.24 -11.55
N ILE A 25 -3.08 -6.21 -12.15
CA ILE A 25 -3.80 -5.21 -12.95
C ILE A 25 -3.09 -4.99 -14.28
N LEU A 26 -3.87 -4.81 -15.33
CA LEU A 26 -3.36 -4.34 -16.61
C LEU A 26 -3.36 -2.80 -16.61
N LEU A 27 -2.17 -2.20 -16.62
CA LEU A 27 -2.01 -0.76 -16.62
C LEU A 27 -1.11 -0.35 -17.79
N ARG A 28 -1.62 0.53 -18.66
CA ARG A 28 -0.88 1.02 -19.84
C ARG A 28 -0.25 -0.12 -20.67
N GLY A 29 -0.97 -1.22 -20.85
CA GLY A 29 -0.51 -2.38 -21.62
C GLY A 29 0.46 -3.31 -20.89
N THR A 30 0.75 -3.07 -19.62
CA THR A 30 1.64 -3.91 -18.82
C THR A 30 0.86 -4.53 -17.65
N VAL A 31 1.01 -5.86 -17.47
CA VAL A 31 0.49 -6.57 -16.31
C VAL A 31 1.40 -6.33 -15.11
N ARG A 32 0.83 -5.92 -14.00
CA ARG A 32 1.53 -5.54 -12.77
C ARG A 32 0.85 -6.13 -11.55
N PRO A 33 1.54 -6.26 -10.41
CA PRO A 33 0.88 -6.56 -9.13
C PRO A 33 -0.24 -5.57 -8.86
N GLY A 34 -1.36 -6.06 -8.33
CA GLY A 34 -2.58 -5.30 -8.04
C GLY A 34 -2.47 -4.37 -6.82
N ILE A 35 -1.39 -3.63 -6.75
CA ILE A 35 -1.15 -2.59 -5.75
C ILE A 35 -0.58 -1.35 -6.44
N LEU A 36 -1.16 -0.20 -6.16
CA LEU A 36 -0.90 1.06 -6.85
C LEU A 36 -0.70 2.19 -5.84
N VAL A 37 -0.02 3.25 -6.26
CA VAL A 37 0.09 4.51 -5.51
C VAL A 37 -0.66 5.60 -6.26
N GLU A 38 -1.59 6.28 -5.59
CA GLU A 38 -2.44 7.29 -6.22
C GLU A 38 -1.62 8.42 -6.87
N GLU A 39 -0.61 8.93 -6.18
CA GLU A 39 0.23 10.04 -6.67
C GLU A 39 0.98 9.73 -7.98
N ALA A 40 1.40 8.47 -8.15
CA ALA A 40 2.23 8.07 -9.30
C ALA A 40 1.41 7.49 -10.46
N GLU A 41 0.25 6.90 -10.18
CA GLU A 41 -0.46 6.05 -11.13
C GLU A 41 -1.91 6.49 -11.38
N ALA A 42 -2.38 7.53 -10.69
CA ALA A 42 -3.69 8.14 -10.89
C ALA A 42 -3.65 9.23 -12.00
N PRO A 43 -4.82 9.76 -12.42
CA PRO A 43 -6.10 9.58 -11.76
C PRO A 43 -6.89 8.39 -12.33
N PHE A 44 -7.41 7.55 -11.46
CA PHE A 44 -8.52 6.68 -11.84
C PHE A 44 -9.82 7.43 -11.61
N SER A 45 -10.70 7.45 -12.59
CA SER A 45 -12.06 7.98 -12.42
C SER A 45 -12.87 7.15 -11.41
N GLN A 46 -12.48 5.89 -11.23
CA GLN A 46 -13.04 4.95 -10.26
C GLN A 46 -11.92 4.05 -9.74
N LEU A 47 -12.01 3.66 -8.46
CA LEU A 47 -11.11 2.66 -7.89
C LEU A 47 -11.28 1.34 -8.65
N PRO A 48 -10.20 0.74 -9.18
CA PRO A 48 -10.29 -0.59 -9.79
C PRO A 48 -10.71 -1.65 -8.75
N ASN A 49 -11.46 -2.66 -9.20
CA ASN A 49 -11.79 -3.80 -8.34
C ASN A 49 -10.56 -4.70 -8.17
N ASP A 50 -10.52 -5.36 -7.02
CA ASP A 50 -9.50 -6.37 -6.67
C ASP A 50 -8.06 -5.84 -6.70
N VAL A 51 -7.88 -4.56 -6.40
CA VAL A 51 -6.61 -3.82 -6.36
C VAL A 51 -6.51 -3.02 -5.08
N PHE A 52 -5.31 -2.93 -4.50
CA PHE A 52 -5.00 -2.06 -3.38
C PHE A 52 -4.49 -0.71 -3.91
N LEU A 53 -5.05 0.39 -3.43
CA LEU A 53 -4.62 1.75 -3.77
C LEU A 53 -4.11 2.46 -2.52
N LEU A 54 -2.85 2.84 -2.52
CA LEU A 54 -2.19 3.60 -1.46
C LEU A 54 -2.42 5.10 -1.69
N ARG A 55 -2.82 5.80 -0.62
CA ARG A 55 -2.97 7.26 -0.55
C ARG A 55 -2.19 7.80 0.63
N TRP A 56 -1.41 8.82 0.43
CA TRP A 56 -0.69 9.51 1.50
C TRP A 56 -1.53 10.67 2.00
N LEU A 57 -1.89 10.68 3.29
CA LEU A 57 -2.85 11.63 3.85
C LEU A 57 -2.22 12.80 4.58
N GLY A 58 -1.09 12.60 5.22
CA GLY A 58 -0.46 13.65 5.98
C GLY A 58 0.93 13.28 6.48
N LEU A 59 1.74 14.30 6.74
CA LEU A 59 3.11 14.19 7.20
C LEU A 59 3.26 14.96 8.52
N ALA A 60 3.75 14.28 9.53
CA ALA A 60 4.25 14.90 10.77
C ALA A 60 5.76 14.71 10.86
N VAL A 61 6.46 15.74 11.31
CA VAL A 61 7.92 15.70 11.49
C VAL A 61 8.23 16.04 12.94
N ASP A 62 8.86 15.11 13.64
CA ASP A 62 9.36 15.32 14.99
C ASP A 62 10.83 15.76 14.91
N MET A 63 11.05 17.01 15.27
CA MET A 63 12.38 17.64 15.27
C MET A 63 13.02 17.67 16.67
N ASP A 64 12.31 17.23 17.69
CA ASP A 64 12.81 17.26 19.09
C ASP A 64 13.71 16.06 19.41
N LEU A 65 13.72 15.06 18.54
CA LEU A 65 14.59 13.89 18.65
C LEU A 65 16.03 14.23 18.19
N ALA A 66 16.99 13.48 18.70
CA ALA A 66 18.39 13.58 18.27
C ALA A 66 18.57 13.32 16.76
N SER A 67 17.62 12.62 16.14
CA SER A 67 17.50 12.44 14.70
C SER A 67 16.06 12.77 14.32
N THR A 68 15.87 13.62 13.33
CA THR A 68 14.56 14.00 12.83
C THR A 68 13.81 12.76 12.33
N MET A 69 12.63 12.52 12.87
CA MET A 69 11.76 11.42 12.45
C MET A 69 10.53 11.98 11.74
N ALA A 70 10.24 11.45 10.59
CA ALA A 70 9.00 11.71 9.87
C ALA A 70 8.02 10.56 10.07
N ALA A 71 6.76 10.90 10.29
CA ALA A 71 5.63 9.97 10.35
C ALA A 71 4.58 10.39 9.32
N GLU A 72 4.12 9.47 8.52
CA GLU A 72 3.16 9.71 7.46
C GLU A 72 2.03 8.69 7.50
N GLU A 73 0.79 9.16 7.45
CA GLU A 73 -0.37 8.29 7.40
C GLU A 73 -0.61 7.84 5.95
N CYS A 74 -0.62 6.52 5.75
CA CYS A 74 -1.00 5.88 4.50
C CYS A 74 -2.38 5.25 4.65
N GLU A 75 -3.33 5.63 3.81
CA GLU A 75 -4.60 4.94 3.63
C GLU A 75 -4.49 3.97 2.46
N ILE A 76 -4.87 2.72 2.70
CA ILE A 76 -4.91 1.67 1.67
C ILE A 76 -6.37 1.35 1.40
N VAL A 77 -6.86 1.72 0.23
CA VAL A 77 -8.26 1.53 -0.17
C VAL A 77 -8.36 0.38 -1.15
N TYR A 78 -9.36 -0.46 -0.99
CA TYR A 78 -9.62 -1.60 -1.87
C TYR A 78 -11.11 -1.93 -1.92
N GLN A 79 -11.52 -2.54 -3.03
CA GLN A 79 -12.91 -2.94 -3.26
C GLN A 79 -12.99 -4.16 -4.15
N THR A 80 -14.12 -4.86 -4.07
CA THR A 80 -14.42 -6.03 -4.91
C THR A 80 -15.91 -6.09 -5.22
N CYS A 81 -16.26 -6.67 -6.36
CA CYS A 81 -17.63 -7.07 -6.68
C CYS A 81 -17.81 -8.59 -6.66
N GLY A 82 -16.85 -9.33 -6.10
CA GLY A 82 -16.81 -10.79 -6.12
C GLY A 82 -16.47 -11.35 -7.48
N THR A 83 -16.63 -12.67 -7.65
CA THR A 83 -16.29 -13.35 -8.89
C THR A 83 -17.48 -13.45 -9.84
N GLN A 84 -17.21 -13.46 -11.14
CA GLN A 84 -18.25 -13.68 -12.17
C GLN A 84 -18.89 -15.05 -12.06
N SER A 85 -18.12 -16.06 -11.62
CA SER A 85 -18.62 -17.45 -11.49
C SER A 85 -19.76 -17.57 -10.50
N PHE A 86 -19.83 -16.71 -9.49
CA PHE A 86 -20.88 -16.69 -8.47
C PHE A 86 -21.82 -15.48 -8.59
N GLY A 87 -21.72 -14.71 -9.68
CA GLY A 87 -22.56 -13.53 -9.90
C GLY A 87 -22.40 -12.46 -8.80
N GLY A 88 -21.23 -12.41 -8.16
CA GLY A 88 -20.92 -11.48 -7.06
C GLY A 88 -21.49 -11.87 -5.70
N LEU A 89 -22.10 -13.04 -5.55
CA LEU A 89 -22.62 -13.53 -4.25
C LEU A 89 -21.49 -13.84 -3.25
N ASP A 90 -20.28 -14.04 -3.73
CA ASP A 90 -19.06 -14.30 -2.95
C ASP A 90 -18.26 -13.06 -2.59
N ARG A 91 -18.77 -11.85 -2.88
CA ARG A 91 -18.03 -10.59 -2.65
C ARG A 91 -17.55 -10.40 -1.22
N GLY A 92 -18.31 -10.90 -0.22
CA GLY A 92 -17.86 -10.86 1.18
C GLY A 92 -16.64 -11.73 1.45
N ARG A 93 -16.56 -12.91 0.80
CA ARG A 93 -15.39 -13.78 0.87
C ARG A 93 -14.20 -13.16 0.16
N SER A 94 -14.39 -12.61 -1.04
CA SER A 94 -13.35 -11.94 -1.81
C SER A 94 -12.78 -10.73 -1.05
N LEU A 95 -13.62 -9.97 -0.33
CA LEU A 95 -13.13 -8.87 0.51
C LEU A 95 -12.31 -9.39 1.69
N SER A 96 -12.75 -10.48 2.35
CA SER A 96 -12.00 -11.10 3.45
C SER A 96 -10.64 -11.63 2.99
N GLU A 97 -10.54 -12.19 1.79
CA GLU A 97 -9.27 -12.61 1.19
C GLU A 97 -8.33 -11.41 0.99
N MET A 98 -8.86 -10.27 0.54
CA MET A 98 -8.07 -9.03 0.44
C MET A 98 -7.62 -8.51 1.82
N ASP A 99 -8.46 -8.61 2.85
CA ASP A 99 -8.09 -8.26 4.23
C ASP A 99 -6.91 -9.10 4.72
N GLU A 100 -6.96 -10.42 4.50
CA GLU A 100 -5.89 -11.36 4.88
C GLU A 100 -4.61 -11.10 4.11
N GLU A 101 -4.69 -10.84 2.81
CA GLU A 101 -3.55 -10.47 1.98
C GLU A 101 -2.91 -9.16 2.46
N LEU A 102 -3.72 -8.15 2.80
CA LEU A 102 -3.22 -6.88 3.30
C LEU A 102 -2.47 -7.05 4.62
N VAL A 103 -3.03 -7.78 5.57
CA VAL A 103 -2.38 -8.08 6.85
C VAL A 103 -1.06 -8.83 6.63
N ALA A 104 -1.04 -9.79 5.72
CA ALA A 104 0.17 -10.54 5.39
C ALA A 104 1.23 -9.68 4.66
N MET A 105 0.82 -8.78 3.75
CA MET A 105 1.74 -7.87 3.06
C MET A 105 2.45 -6.91 4.02
N ILE A 106 1.75 -6.45 5.05
CA ILE A 106 2.27 -5.46 6.00
C ILE A 106 3.33 -6.06 6.91
N GLN A 107 3.35 -7.39 7.12
CA GLN A 107 4.36 -8.08 7.92
C GLN A 107 5.60 -8.46 7.07
N PRO A 108 6.82 -8.37 7.63
CA PRO A 108 7.19 -7.69 8.87
C PRO A 108 7.05 -6.18 8.76
N PHE A 109 6.93 -5.50 9.90
CA PHE A 109 6.63 -4.06 9.99
C PHE A 109 7.82 -3.14 9.69
N TYR A 110 8.75 -3.56 8.86
CA TYR A 110 9.91 -2.76 8.45
C TYR A 110 10.48 -3.21 7.10
N THR A 111 11.27 -2.31 6.48
CA THR A 111 12.07 -2.59 5.29
C THR A 111 13.31 -1.69 5.28
N PRO A 112 14.43 -2.11 4.65
CA PRO A 112 15.53 -1.20 4.36
C PRO A 112 15.03 0.00 3.54
N LYS A 113 15.51 1.19 3.88
CA LYS A 113 15.24 2.39 3.10
C LYS A 113 16.17 2.43 1.89
N LEU A 114 15.62 2.64 0.72
CA LEU A 114 16.35 2.69 -0.53
C LEU A 114 16.18 4.06 -1.21
N ASN A 115 17.25 4.56 -1.78
CA ASN A 115 17.21 5.73 -2.64
C ASN A 115 16.94 5.29 -4.08
N TYR A 116 15.74 5.57 -4.56
CA TYR A 116 15.29 5.22 -5.91
C TYR A 116 15.69 6.23 -6.99
N THR A 117 16.37 7.33 -6.64
CA THR A 117 16.96 8.20 -7.65
C THR A 117 18.24 7.62 -8.25
N ALA A 118 18.87 6.67 -7.57
CA ALA A 118 19.99 5.89 -8.06
C ALA A 118 19.53 4.69 -8.90
N THR A 119 20.37 4.29 -9.87
CA THR A 119 20.10 3.10 -10.71
C THR A 119 21.34 2.19 -10.72
N PRO A 120 21.29 1.01 -10.07
CA PRO A 120 20.18 0.47 -9.27
C PRO A 120 19.92 1.26 -7.98
N PRO A 121 18.75 1.10 -7.35
CA PRO A 121 18.45 1.73 -6.07
C PRO A 121 19.52 1.46 -5.02
N ALA A 122 19.98 2.52 -4.34
CA ALA A 122 21.06 2.45 -3.36
C ALA A 122 20.51 2.31 -1.94
N ALA A 123 21.12 1.45 -1.13
CA ALA A 123 20.77 1.31 0.27
C ALA A 123 21.11 2.59 1.04
N MET A 124 20.21 3.02 1.89
CA MET A 124 20.38 4.11 2.84
C MET A 124 20.78 3.59 4.22
N LEU A 125 21.12 4.47 5.14
CA LEU A 125 21.60 4.08 6.48
C LEU A 125 20.46 3.71 7.43
N THR A 126 19.25 4.22 7.17
CA THR A 126 18.08 4.03 8.02
C THR A 126 17.09 3.02 7.42
N GLN A 127 16.09 2.69 8.21
CA GLN A 127 14.99 1.81 7.82
C GLN A 127 13.68 2.58 7.78
N VAL A 128 12.73 2.03 7.05
CA VAL A 128 11.33 2.41 7.10
C VAL A 128 10.60 1.37 7.95
N PHE A 129 9.78 1.80 8.86
CA PHE A 129 8.98 0.93 9.72
C PHE A 129 7.55 1.48 9.84
N TRP A 130 6.62 0.64 10.25
CA TRP A 130 5.21 1.00 10.30
C TRP A 130 4.45 0.19 11.34
N ASP A 131 3.27 0.68 11.70
CA ASP A 131 2.38 0.03 12.65
C ASP A 131 1.48 -1.02 11.99
N GLU A 132 0.76 -1.77 12.82
CA GLU A 132 -0.31 -2.66 12.36
C GLU A 132 -1.40 -1.87 11.61
N PRO A 133 -2.02 -2.47 10.59
CA PRO A 133 -3.07 -1.81 9.84
C PRO A 133 -4.36 -1.70 10.68
N GLY A 134 -4.87 -0.49 10.80
CA GLY A 134 -6.20 -0.26 11.33
C GLY A 134 -7.26 -0.46 10.25
N LEU A 135 -7.93 -1.62 10.21
CA LEU A 135 -9.00 -1.91 9.26
C LEU A 135 -10.26 -1.11 9.58
N GLY A 136 -10.74 -0.34 8.61
CA GLY A 136 -11.99 0.39 8.70
C GLY A 136 -13.23 -0.49 8.49
N PRO A 137 -14.43 0.08 8.59
CA PRO A 137 -15.68 -0.63 8.35
C PRO A 137 -15.83 -1.05 6.88
N VAL A 138 -16.59 -2.11 6.65
CA VAL A 138 -17.03 -2.48 5.31
C VAL A 138 -18.07 -1.48 4.82
N MET A 139 -17.83 -0.92 3.64
CA MET A 139 -18.77 -0.05 2.94
C MET A 139 -19.45 -0.79 1.82
N VAL A 140 -20.77 -0.68 1.76
CA VAL A 140 -21.59 -1.31 0.70
C VAL A 140 -22.04 -0.22 -0.27
N GLN A 141 -21.68 -0.34 -1.52
CA GLN A 141 -22.05 0.59 -2.56
C GLN A 141 -22.50 -0.15 -3.82
N ARG A 142 -23.82 -0.22 -4.02
CA ARG A 142 -24.44 -1.01 -5.09
C ARG A 142 -24.04 -2.49 -4.97
N ASP A 143 -23.33 -3.00 -5.98
CA ASP A 143 -22.84 -4.37 -6.09
C ASP A 143 -21.39 -4.54 -5.59
N GLN A 144 -20.79 -3.49 -5.08
CA GLN A 144 -19.40 -3.50 -4.59
C GLN A 144 -19.35 -3.47 -3.06
N LEU A 145 -18.35 -4.16 -2.52
CA LEU A 145 -17.89 -3.98 -1.15
C LEU A 145 -16.53 -3.32 -1.17
N SER A 146 -16.34 -2.34 -0.29
CA SER A 146 -15.05 -1.66 -0.14
C SER A 146 -14.65 -1.55 1.32
N ARG A 147 -13.37 -1.37 1.55
CA ARG A 147 -12.77 -1.10 2.84
C ARG A 147 -11.55 -0.21 2.67
N SER A 148 -11.21 0.55 3.70
CA SER A 148 -9.90 1.16 3.82
C SER A 148 -9.19 0.68 5.08
N ALA A 149 -7.86 0.69 5.03
CA ALA A 149 -6.99 0.46 6.17
C ALA A 149 -6.04 1.65 6.32
N LYS A 150 -5.69 1.99 7.55
CA LYS A 150 -4.74 3.05 7.86
C LYS A 150 -3.49 2.46 8.48
N VAL A 151 -2.34 2.93 8.02
CA VAL A 151 -1.02 2.52 8.47
C VAL A 151 -0.18 3.77 8.69
N MET A 152 0.43 3.89 9.88
CA MET A 152 1.42 4.93 10.12
C MET A 152 2.79 4.42 9.68
N VAL A 153 3.45 5.18 8.82
CA VAL A 153 4.77 4.86 8.27
C VAL A 153 5.79 5.85 8.81
N TYR A 154 6.86 5.35 9.39
CA TYR A 154 7.88 6.12 10.08
C TYR A 154 9.24 5.96 9.40
N SER A 155 10.00 7.03 9.35
CA SER A 155 11.39 7.00 8.86
C SER A 155 12.22 8.09 9.50
N TYR A 156 13.42 7.75 9.95
CA TYR A 156 14.42 8.75 10.28
C TYR A 156 14.93 9.41 9.00
N GLN A 157 15.06 10.73 9.06
CA GLN A 157 15.54 11.51 7.94
C GLN A 157 17.09 11.46 7.91
N GLU A 158 17.64 11.27 6.73
CA GLU A 158 19.09 11.29 6.50
C GLU A 158 19.52 12.62 5.89
N GLN A 159 20.79 12.94 6.04
CA GLN A 159 21.32 14.17 5.48
C GLN A 159 21.19 14.14 3.95
N GLY A 160 20.49 15.13 3.39
CA GLY A 160 20.26 15.27 1.95
C GLY A 160 18.90 14.75 1.46
N GLU A 161 18.00 14.40 2.37
CA GLU A 161 16.60 14.08 2.04
C GLU A 161 15.70 15.31 2.06
#